data_4f9e685686e9416127c2852b0051f860
#
_entry.id   4f9e685686e9416127c2852b0051f860
#
_cell.length_a   1.000
_cell.length_b   1.000
_cell.length_c   1.000
_cell.angle_alpha   90.00
_cell.angle_beta   90.00
_cell.angle_gamma   90.00
#
_symmetry.space_group_name_H-M   'P 1'
#
loop_
_entity.id
_entity.type
_entity.pdbx_description
1 polymer ?
#
loop_
_entity_poly.entity_id
_entity_poly.type
_entity_poly.pdbx_seq_one_letter_code
_entity_poly.pdbx_strand_id
1 'polypeptide(L)'
;MNPRERGFLLLTSRLGNPDRQVLSTAQLRMLALRMRGRECAQLEREMTQQDFIELGYDRETAERYCALLSDTEQLDYYLSRGRKMDCNPVTRVSEDYPGILRQRLVMDAPGCLWAKGDLSILSTPAVALVGSRELRAENREFAAAVGYRAAEEGLTLVSGNARGADRTAQEACLAAGGRVISIVADELSKQARRRNLLYLSEDDFDGAFSTQRALSRNRCIHALGRMVFVAQSDFGHGGTWDGTVKNLRFGWSPVA
;
A
#
# COMPACT_ATOMS: atom_id res chain seq x y z
N MET A 1 4.43 -7.10 -16.48
CA MET A 1 3.10 -6.52 -16.17
C MET A 1 2.15 -6.91 -17.28
N ASN A 2 1.04 -7.54 -16.94
CA ASN A 2 0.02 -8.00 -17.89
C ASN A 2 -0.98 -6.87 -18.26
N PRO A 3 -1.83 -7.05 -19.28
CA PRO A 3 -2.79 -6.02 -19.71
C PRO A 3 -3.75 -5.54 -18.60
N ARG A 4 -4.19 -6.44 -17.70
CA ARG A 4 -5.08 -6.09 -16.58
C ARG A 4 -4.39 -5.17 -15.58
N GLU A 5 -3.13 -5.45 -15.24
CA GLU A 5 -2.33 -4.60 -14.34
C GLU A 5 -2.10 -3.22 -14.95
N ARG A 6 -1.81 -3.16 -16.25
CA ARG A 6 -1.65 -1.90 -16.98
C ARG A 6 -2.94 -1.07 -16.95
N GLY A 7 -4.06 -1.67 -17.33
CA GLY A 7 -5.37 -1.01 -17.27
C GLY A 7 -5.73 -0.53 -15.86
N PHE A 8 -5.38 -1.32 -14.84
CA PHE A 8 -5.60 -0.93 -13.45
C PHE A 8 -4.81 0.32 -13.07
N LEU A 9 -3.50 0.38 -13.42
CA LEU A 9 -2.66 1.57 -13.17
C LEU A 9 -3.15 2.78 -13.95
N LEU A 10 -3.52 2.62 -15.22
CA LEU A 10 -4.06 3.71 -16.04
C LEU A 10 -5.30 4.36 -15.41
N LEU A 11 -6.15 3.56 -14.77
CA LEU A 11 -7.36 4.07 -14.12
C LEU A 11 -7.11 4.63 -12.72
N THR A 12 -6.07 4.20 -12.00
CA THR A 12 -5.94 4.48 -10.56
C THR A 12 -4.69 5.24 -10.15
N SER A 13 -3.63 5.25 -10.97
CA SER A 13 -2.39 5.98 -10.68
C SER A 13 -2.37 7.33 -11.37
N ARG A 14 -1.86 8.33 -10.68
CA ARG A 14 -1.64 9.67 -11.26
C ARG A 14 -0.45 9.72 -12.22
N LEU A 15 0.35 8.69 -12.26
CA LEU A 15 1.52 8.58 -13.15
C LEU A 15 2.48 9.79 -13.05
N GLY A 16 2.63 10.35 -11.84
CA GLY A 16 3.45 11.53 -11.58
C GLY A 16 2.82 12.87 -11.97
N ASN A 17 1.57 12.88 -12.46
CA ASN A 17 0.82 14.10 -12.76
C ASN A 17 -0.27 14.34 -11.71
N PRO A 18 -0.12 15.33 -10.79
CA PRO A 18 -1.09 15.59 -9.73
C PRO A 18 -2.48 15.98 -10.25
N ASP A 19 -2.56 16.55 -11.47
CA ASP A 19 -3.81 17.02 -12.08
C ASP A 19 -4.58 15.90 -12.80
N ARG A 20 -3.99 14.71 -12.94
CA ARG A 20 -4.62 13.55 -13.57
C ARG A 20 -5.83 13.08 -12.75
N GLN A 21 -7.01 13.13 -13.35
CA GLN A 21 -8.31 12.81 -12.75
C GLN A 21 -8.56 11.29 -12.76
N VAL A 22 -7.84 10.56 -11.91
CA VAL A 22 -7.99 9.10 -11.76
C VAL A 22 -9.29 8.71 -11.06
N LEU A 23 -9.65 7.42 -11.12
CA LEU A 23 -10.81 6.90 -10.42
C LEU A 23 -10.57 6.91 -8.90
N SER A 24 -11.53 7.45 -8.18
CA SER A 24 -11.61 7.26 -6.73
C SER A 24 -11.91 5.80 -6.38
N THR A 25 -11.65 5.40 -5.14
CA THR A 25 -11.97 4.06 -4.63
C THR A 25 -13.44 3.70 -4.86
N ALA A 26 -14.36 4.67 -4.66
CA ALA A 26 -15.78 4.48 -4.89
C ALA A 26 -16.12 4.23 -6.37
N GLN A 27 -15.48 4.99 -7.27
CA GLN A 27 -15.67 4.82 -8.73
C GLN A 27 -15.10 3.49 -9.21
N LEU A 28 -13.91 3.12 -8.72
CA LEU A 28 -13.31 1.82 -9.04
C LEU A 28 -14.18 0.65 -8.57
N ARG A 29 -14.74 0.76 -7.35
CA ARG A 29 -15.70 -0.22 -6.82
C ARG A 29 -16.94 -0.33 -7.71
N MET A 30 -17.52 0.80 -8.13
CA MET A 30 -18.69 0.82 -8.99
C MET A 30 -18.37 0.18 -10.35
N LEU A 31 -17.22 0.50 -10.94
CA LEU A 31 -16.77 -0.12 -12.18
C LEU A 31 -16.65 -1.64 -12.03
N ALA A 32 -15.98 -2.11 -10.99
CA ALA A 32 -15.82 -3.54 -10.72
C ALA A 32 -17.17 -4.27 -10.53
N LEU A 33 -18.14 -3.62 -9.86
CA LEU A 33 -19.49 -4.17 -9.69
C LEU A 33 -20.25 -4.24 -11.02
N ARG A 34 -20.17 -3.20 -11.84
CA ARG A 34 -20.85 -3.16 -13.16
C ARG A 34 -20.25 -4.14 -14.16
N MET A 35 -18.92 -4.37 -14.09
CA MET A 35 -18.24 -5.36 -14.94
C MET A 35 -18.52 -6.80 -14.53
N ARG A 36 -18.98 -7.04 -13.31
CA ARG A 36 -19.17 -8.40 -12.80
C ARG A 36 -20.21 -9.18 -13.62
N GLY A 37 -19.78 -10.31 -14.21
CA GLY A 37 -20.63 -11.17 -15.03
C GLY A 37 -20.93 -10.61 -16.43
N ARG A 38 -20.25 -9.55 -16.85
CA ARG A 38 -20.38 -9.01 -18.22
C ARG A 38 -19.30 -9.55 -19.14
N GLU A 39 -19.64 -9.72 -20.41
CA GLU A 39 -18.70 -10.20 -21.44
C GLU A 39 -17.50 -9.26 -21.61
N CYS A 40 -17.71 -7.94 -21.52
CA CYS A 40 -16.64 -6.95 -21.63
C CYS A 40 -15.52 -7.14 -20.59
N ALA A 41 -15.80 -7.77 -19.44
CA ALA A 41 -14.79 -8.10 -18.44
C ALA A 41 -13.84 -9.26 -18.87
N GLN A 42 -14.20 -10.00 -19.90
CA GLN A 42 -13.47 -11.17 -20.42
C GLN A 42 -12.78 -10.89 -21.76
N LEU A 43 -13.00 -9.71 -22.35
CA LEU A 43 -12.43 -9.35 -23.64
C LEU A 43 -10.91 -9.15 -23.52
N GLU A 44 -10.18 -9.66 -24.49
CA GLU A 44 -8.71 -9.45 -24.62
C GLU A 44 -8.36 -8.13 -25.32
N ARG A 45 -9.34 -7.31 -25.66
CA ARG A 45 -9.18 -5.99 -26.26
C ARG A 45 -9.35 -4.87 -25.23
N GLU A 46 -8.89 -3.69 -25.59
CA GLU A 46 -9.15 -2.48 -24.82
C GLU A 46 -10.65 -2.15 -24.78
N MET A 47 -11.12 -1.62 -23.65
CA MET A 47 -12.48 -1.16 -23.49
C MET A 47 -12.73 0.12 -24.29
N THR A 48 -13.81 0.14 -25.01
CA THR A 48 -14.27 1.28 -25.81
C THR A 48 -15.28 2.15 -25.02
N GLN A 49 -15.56 3.34 -25.54
CA GLN A 49 -16.60 4.20 -25.00
C GLN A 49 -17.97 3.49 -24.97
N GLN A 50 -18.28 2.69 -26.00
CA GLN A 50 -19.54 1.95 -26.08
C GLN A 50 -19.66 0.92 -24.96
N ASP A 51 -18.56 0.21 -24.61
CA ASP A 51 -18.55 -0.75 -23.49
C ASP A 51 -18.91 -0.06 -22.16
N PHE A 52 -18.39 1.13 -21.91
CA PHE A 52 -18.73 1.90 -20.71
C PHE A 52 -20.19 2.38 -20.71
N ILE A 53 -20.73 2.78 -21.85
CA ILE A 53 -22.15 3.15 -21.99
C ILE A 53 -23.05 1.94 -21.70
N GLU A 54 -22.70 0.76 -22.21
CA GLU A 54 -23.43 -0.50 -21.95
C GLU A 54 -23.34 -0.93 -20.48
N LEU A 55 -22.26 -0.55 -19.78
CA LEU A 55 -22.14 -0.68 -18.33
C LEU A 55 -22.96 0.35 -17.55
N GLY A 56 -23.67 1.26 -18.23
CA GLY A 56 -24.56 2.26 -17.64
C GLY A 56 -23.86 3.54 -17.20
N TYR A 57 -22.71 3.88 -17.79
CA TYR A 57 -22.08 5.19 -17.61
C TYR A 57 -22.62 6.19 -18.61
N ASP A 58 -22.67 7.48 -18.23
CA ASP A 58 -22.93 8.55 -19.16
C ASP A 58 -21.74 8.76 -20.13
N ARG A 59 -21.99 9.52 -21.19
CA ARG A 59 -21.02 9.72 -22.26
C ARG A 59 -19.74 10.41 -21.76
N GLU A 60 -19.86 11.41 -20.92
CA GLU A 60 -18.73 12.17 -20.38
C GLU A 60 -17.82 11.28 -19.52
N THR A 61 -18.41 10.47 -18.63
CA THR A 61 -17.67 9.49 -17.81
C THR A 61 -16.99 8.43 -18.69
N ALA A 62 -17.68 7.92 -19.72
CA ALA A 62 -17.14 6.94 -20.64
C ALA A 62 -15.93 7.50 -21.43
N GLU A 63 -16.04 8.73 -21.95
CA GLU A 63 -14.95 9.44 -22.63
C GLU A 63 -13.74 9.61 -21.71
N ARG A 64 -13.97 10.04 -20.47
CA ARG A 64 -12.91 10.20 -19.46
C ARG A 64 -12.19 8.88 -19.16
N TYR A 65 -12.92 7.76 -19.01
CA TYR A 65 -12.32 6.45 -18.72
C TYR A 65 -11.51 5.95 -19.92
N CYS A 66 -12.02 6.15 -21.14
CA CYS A 66 -11.25 5.82 -22.35
C CYS A 66 -9.98 6.67 -22.46
N ALA A 67 -10.04 7.96 -22.19
CA ALA A 67 -8.88 8.85 -22.19
C ALA A 67 -7.83 8.40 -21.17
N LEU A 68 -8.25 7.94 -19.97
CA LEU A 68 -7.31 7.37 -19.01
C LEU A 68 -6.66 6.08 -19.51
N LEU A 69 -7.42 5.19 -20.15
CA LEU A 69 -6.91 3.90 -20.66
C LEU A 69 -5.98 4.06 -21.87
N SER A 70 -6.20 5.09 -22.70
CA SER A 70 -5.36 5.37 -23.87
C SER A 70 -4.01 6.02 -23.55
N ASP A 71 -3.77 6.46 -22.30
CA ASP A 71 -2.56 7.18 -21.88
C ASP A 71 -1.37 6.22 -21.62
N THR A 72 -1.16 5.31 -22.57
CA THR A 72 -0.17 4.22 -22.46
C THR A 72 1.27 4.71 -22.53
N GLU A 73 1.54 5.78 -23.28
CA GLU A 73 2.88 6.38 -23.38
C GLU A 73 3.32 6.96 -22.02
N GLN A 74 2.43 7.69 -21.35
CA GLN A 74 2.71 8.22 -20.01
C GLN A 74 2.93 7.09 -19.00
N LEU A 75 2.14 6.01 -19.09
CA LEU A 75 2.33 4.84 -18.25
C LEU A 75 3.71 4.23 -18.48
N ASP A 76 4.11 3.99 -19.73
CA ASP A 76 5.41 3.37 -20.05
C ASP A 76 6.59 4.27 -19.64
N TYR A 77 6.47 5.58 -19.84
CA TYR A 77 7.43 6.54 -19.34
C TYR A 77 7.56 6.45 -17.80
N TYR A 78 6.43 6.46 -17.09
CA TYR A 78 6.41 6.42 -15.63
C TYR A 78 6.96 5.11 -15.06
N LEU A 79 6.58 3.97 -15.66
CA LEU A 79 7.12 2.66 -15.31
C LEU A 79 8.64 2.57 -15.56
N SER A 80 9.12 3.17 -16.66
CA SER A 80 10.55 3.24 -16.96
C SER A 80 11.31 4.03 -15.90
N ARG A 81 10.77 5.17 -15.47
CA ARG A 81 11.32 5.96 -14.35
C ARG A 81 11.35 5.15 -13.05
N GLY A 82 10.25 4.47 -12.71
CA GLY A 82 10.17 3.63 -11.52
C GLY A 82 11.25 2.54 -11.53
N ARG A 83 11.39 1.80 -12.64
CA ARG A 83 12.42 0.77 -12.78
C ARG A 83 13.84 1.29 -12.59
N LYS A 84 14.18 2.46 -13.13
CA LYS A 84 15.49 3.10 -12.93
C LYS A 84 15.77 3.43 -11.46
N MET A 85 14.74 3.62 -10.65
CA MET A 85 14.82 3.90 -9.21
C MET A 85 14.59 2.66 -8.34
N ASP A 86 14.54 1.46 -8.96
CA ASP A 86 14.20 0.18 -8.30
C ASP A 86 12.80 0.21 -7.63
N CYS A 87 11.88 0.99 -8.18
CA CYS A 87 10.50 1.09 -7.72
C CYS A 87 9.56 0.39 -8.72
N ASN A 88 8.91 -0.68 -8.28
CA ASN A 88 8.04 -1.49 -9.12
C ASN A 88 6.62 -1.53 -8.57
N PRO A 89 5.58 -1.41 -9.42
CA PRO A 89 4.21 -1.46 -8.96
C PRO A 89 3.76 -2.91 -8.74
N VAL A 90 3.02 -3.12 -7.65
CA VAL A 90 2.28 -4.34 -7.34
C VAL A 90 0.81 -3.94 -7.25
N THR A 91 0.06 -4.20 -8.31
CA THR A 91 -1.34 -3.77 -8.37
C THR A 91 -2.25 -4.75 -7.64
N ARG A 92 -3.43 -4.30 -7.25
CA ARG A 92 -4.43 -5.14 -6.58
C ARG A 92 -4.84 -6.38 -7.38
N VAL A 93 -4.58 -6.42 -8.68
CA VAL A 93 -4.84 -7.56 -9.57
C VAL A 93 -3.60 -8.40 -9.85
N SER A 94 -2.43 -8.01 -9.34
CA SER A 94 -1.19 -8.78 -9.43
C SER A 94 -1.21 -10.00 -8.51
N GLU A 95 -0.52 -11.07 -8.89
CA GLU A 95 -0.35 -12.28 -8.08
C GLU A 95 0.40 -11.99 -6.77
N ASP A 96 1.44 -11.17 -6.83
CA ASP A 96 2.27 -10.77 -5.68
C ASP A 96 1.56 -9.82 -4.71
N TYR A 97 0.35 -9.34 -5.04
CA TYR A 97 -0.36 -8.44 -4.13
C TYR A 97 -0.79 -9.16 -2.86
N PRO A 98 -0.50 -8.63 -1.65
CA PRO A 98 -0.81 -9.30 -0.40
C PRO A 98 -2.29 -9.61 -0.26
N GLY A 99 -2.66 -10.91 -0.36
CA GLY A 99 -4.06 -11.36 -0.26
C GLY A 99 -4.72 -10.92 1.04
N ILE A 100 -3.94 -10.83 2.13
CA ILE A 100 -4.42 -10.37 3.43
C ILE A 100 -4.93 -8.92 3.40
N LEU A 101 -4.33 -8.02 2.60
CA LEU A 101 -4.83 -6.67 2.42
C LEU A 101 -6.18 -6.65 1.71
N ARG A 102 -6.33 -7.48 0.65
CA ARG A 102 -7.63 -7.62 -0.03
C ARG A 102 -8.72 -8.13 0.90
N GLN A 103 -8.36 -9.09 1.75
CA GLN A 103 -9.30 -9.72 2.67
C GLN A 103 -9.74 -8.77 3.79
N ARG A 104 -8.79 -8.07 4.44
CA ARG A 104 -9.05 -7.25 5.62
C ARG A 104 -9.54 -5.85 5.31
N LEU A 105 -8.97 -5.21 4.29
CA LEU A 105 -9.35 -3.86 3.90
C LEU A 105 -10.48 -3.84 2.86
N VAL A 106 -10.79 -4.99 2.26
CA VAL A 106 -11.85 -5.13 1.25
C VAL A 106 -11.74 -4.04 0.18
N MET A 107 -12.67 -3.09 0.16
CA MET A 107 -12.67 -2.01 -0.84
C MET A 107 -11.66 -0.88 -0.53
N ASP A 108 -11.20 -0.79 0.72
CA ASP A 108 -10.19 0.19 1.14
C ASP A 108 -8.74 -0.29 0.92
N ALA A 109 -8.57 -1.51 0.38
CA ALA A 109 -7.25 -2.00 -0.01
C ALA A 109 -6.66 -1.11 -1.11
N PRO A 110 -5.37 -0.71 -1.01
CA PRO A 110 -4.71 0.10 -2.03
C PRO A 110 -4.85 -0.48 -3.43
N GLY A 111 -5.13 0.35 -4.41
CA GLY A 111 -5.20 -0.04 -5.80
C GLY A 111 -3.84 -0.51 -6.35
N CYS A 112 -2.79 0.13 -5.89
CA CYS A 112 -1.41 -0.22 -6.19
C CYS A 112 -0.55 -0.01 -4.95
N LEU A 113 0.45 -0.87 -4.79
CA LEU A 113 1.59 -0.68 -3.90
C LEU A 113 2.83 -0.54 -4.77
N TRP A 114 3.52 0.56 -4.65
CA TRP A 114 4.85 0.67 -5.21
C TRP A 114 5.84 0.06 -4.24
N ALA A 115 6.70 -0.81 -4.74
CA ALA A 115 7.61 -1.62 -3.94
C ALA A 115 9.07 -1.36 -4.32
N LYS A 116 9.96 -1.30 -3.33
CA LYS A 116 11.41 -1.20 -3.50
C LYS A 116 12.10 -2.21 -2.59
N GLY A 117 12.75 -3.21 -3.16
CA GLY A 117 13.38 -4.30 -2.45
C GLY A 117 12.90 -5.69 -2.91
N ASP A 118 13.03 -6.69 -2.03
CA ASP A 118 12.68 -8.07 -2.34
C ASP A 118 11.19 -8.34 -2.08
N LEU A 119 10.42 -8.56 -3.14
CA LEU A 119 8.98 -8.83 -3.07
C LEU A 119 8.65 -10.16 -2.38
N SER A 120 9.57 -11.12 -2.33
CA SER A 120 9.33 -12.40 -1.66
C SER A 120 8.99 -12.23 -0.16
N ILE A 121 9.38 -11.11 0.44
CA ILE A 121 9.06 -10.75 1.83
C ILE A 121 7.54 -10.60 2.04
N LEU A 122 6.76 -10.25 1.00
CA LEU A 122 5.29 -10.11 1.08
C LEU A 122 4.57 -11.44 1.35
N SER A 123 5.18 -12.55 1.01
CA SER A 123 4.61 -13.89 1.22
C SER A 123 4.87 -14.47 2.62
N THR A 124 5.67 -13.77 3.44
CA THR A 124 6.04 -14.26 4.78
C THR A 124 5.02 -13.85 5.85
N PRO A 125 4.81 -14.67 6.90
CA PRO A 125 3.98 -14.28 8.03
C PRO A 125 4.53 -13.03 8.71
N ALA A 126 3.63 -12.07 9.05
CA ALA A 126 4.07 -10.78 9.56
C ALA A 126 3.36 -10.37 10.85
N VAL A 127 4.06 -9.62 11.70
CA VAL A 127 3.51 -8.87 12.83
C VAL A 127 3.75 -7.39 12.61
N ALA A 128 2.84 -6.55 13.07
CA ALA A 128 2.96 -5.11 12.93
C ALA A 128 3.36 -4.44 14.24
N LEU A 129 4.14 -3.37 14.16
CA LEU A 129 4.39 -2.47 15.28
C LEU A 129 4.13 -1.03 14.86
N VAL A 130 3.39 -0.33 15.71
CA VAL A 130 3.10 1.10 15.59
C VAL A 130 3.38 1.79 16.92
N GLY A 131 3.61 3.09 16.88
CA GLY A 131 3.81 3.84 18.12
C GLY A 131 4.20 5.28 17.90
N SER A 132 4.36 6.01 19.01
CA SER A 132 4.74 7.41 19.03
C SER A 132 6.11 7.66 18.38
N ARG A 133 6.27 8.84 17.82
CA ARG A 133 7.56 9.36 17.36
C ARG A 133 8.52 9.69 18.50
N GLU A 134 7.97 9.94 19.69
CA GLU A 134 8.70 10.21 20.92
C GLU A 134 8.35 9.14 21.95
N LEU A 135 9.30 8.26 22.23
CA LEU A 135 9.11 7.15 23.14
C LEU A 135 9.74 7.43 24.51
N ARG A 136 9.05 7.01 25.56
CA ARG A 136 9.66 6.79 26.88
C ARG A 136 10.67 5.63 26.80
N ALA A 137 11.59 5.56 27.75
CA ALA A 137 12.65 4.55 27.74
C ALA A 137 12.09 3.12 27.68
N GLU A 138 11.12 2.79 28.53
CA GLU A 138 10.50 1.47 28.62
C GLU A 138 9.82 1.08 27.29
N ASN A 139 9.14 2.04 26.65
CA ASN A 139 8.43 1.81 25.40
C ASN A 139 9.39 1.66 24.23
N ARG A 140 10.57 2.26 24.32
CA ARG A 140 11.68 2.04 23.35
C ARG A 140 12.23 0.63 23.45
N GLU A 141 12.46 0.15 24.69
CA GLU A 141 12.90 -1.23 24.94
C GLU A 141 11.85 -2.22 24.45
N PHE A 142 10.57 -1.97 24.71
CA PHE A 142 9.48 -2.80 24.18
C PHE A 142 9.47 -2.84 22.65
N ALA A 143 9.57 -1.67 21.98
CA ALA A 143 9.61 -1.63 20.52
C ALA A 143 10.81 -2.41 19.95
N ALA A 144 11.99 -2.28 20.56
CA ALA A 144 13.18 -3.05 20.19
C ALA A 144 12.98 -4.55 20.41
N ALA A 145 12.39 -4.94 21.54
CA ALA A 145 12.12 -6.35 21.87
C ALA A 145 11.13 -6.97 20.87
N VAL A 146 10.07 -6.27 20.47
CA VAL A 146 9.15 -6.76 19.42
C VAL A 146 9.88 -6.98 18.10
N GLY A 147 10.74 -6.04 17.68
CA GLY A 147 11.54 -6.20 16.46
C GLY A 147 12.49 -7.39 16.51
N TYR A 148 13.22 -7.54 17.62
CA TYR A 148 14.11 -8.65 17.86
C TYR A 148 13.39 -10.00 17.85
N ARG A 149 12.27 -10.11 18.59
CA ARG A 149 11.46 -11.35 18.68
C ARG A 149 10.82 -11.70 17.33
N ALA A 150 10.39 -10.72 16.55
CA ALA A 150 9.90 -10.99 15.20
C ALA A 150 10.96 -11.69 14.35
N ALA A 151 12.24 -11.28 14.45
CA ALA A 151 13.34 -11.93 13.75
C ALA A 151 13.60 -13.36 14.26
N GLU A 152 13.64 -13.57 15.58
CA GLU A 152 13.84 -14.90 16.18
C GLU A 152 12.75 -15.90 15.80
N GLU A 153 11.48 -15.46 15.77
CA GLU A 153 10.32 -16.27 15.39
C GLU A 153 10.17 -16.47 13.87
N GLY A 154 11.11 -15.93 13.06
CA GLY A 154 11.07 -16.00 11.60
C GLY A 154 9.94 -15.19 10.99
N LEU A 155 9.33 -14.27 11.74
CA LEU A 155 8.27 -13.38 11.29
C LEU A 155 8.86 -12.14 10.61
N THR A 156 8.07 -11.55 9.71
CA THR A 156 8.38 -10.24 9.14
C THR A 156 7.78 -9.13 9.99
N LEU A 157 8.57 -8.11 10.33
CA LEU A 157 8.09 -6.93 11.02
C LEU A 157 7.51 -5.94 10.01
N VAL A 158 6.28 -5.47 10.23
CA VAL A 158 5.64 -4.41 9.43
C VAL A 158 5.56 -3.13 10.25
N SER A 159 6.05 -2.01 9.73
CA SER A 159 5.85 -0.70 10.36
C SER A 159 5.99 0.46 9.36
N GLY A 160 6.03 1.70 9.84
CA GLY A 160 5.84 2.89 9.02
C GLY A 160 7.07 3.72 8.68
N ASN A 161 8.27 3.35 9.09
CA ASN A 161 9.49 4.12 8.90
C ASN A 161 9.53 5.51 9.61
N ALA A 162 8.61 5.79 10.51
CA ALA A 162 8.64 7.03 11.28
C ALA A 162 9.76 6.98 12.36
N ARG A 163 10.22 8.16 12.79
CA ARG A 163 11.10 8.26 13.97
C ARG A 163 10.40 7.64 15.19
N GLY A 164 11.16 7.15 16.15
CA GLY A 164 10.64 6.57 17.39
C GLY A 164 10.31 5.08 17.24
N ALA A 165 9.09 4.66 17.54
CA ALA A 165 8.69 3.25 17.62
C ALA A 165 9.04 2.45 16.37
N ASP A 166 8.65 2.95 15.20
CA ASP A 166 8.83 2.25 13.93
C ASP A 166 10.32 1.96 13.66
N ARG A 167 11.17 2.99 13.70
CA ARG A 167 12.60 2.81 13.43
C ARG A 167 13.30 1.96 14.49
N THR A 168 12.94 2.13 15.76
CA THR A 168 13.51 1.32 16.84
C THR A 168 13.27 -0.17 16.60
N ALA A 169 12.04 -0.54 16.29
CA ALA A 169 11.70 -1.94 16.02
C ALA A 169 12.32 -2.46 14.72
N GLN A 170 12.33 -1.66 13.65
CA GLN A 170 12.93 -2.04 12.37
C GLN A 170 14.45 -2.31 12.50
N GLU A 171 15.18 -1.42 13.17
CA GLU A 171 16.62 -1.59 13.36
C GLU A 171 16.94 -2.82 14.22
N ALA A 172 16.18 -3.07 15.29
CA ALA A 172 16.34 -4.27 16.11
C ALA A 172 16.06 -5.56 15.30
N CYS A 173 15.00 -5.57 14.50
CA CYS A 173 14.66 -6.70 13.64
C CYS A 173 15.74 -6.97 12.60
N LEU A 174 16.21 -5.94 11.90
CA LEU A 174 17.26 -6.07 10.88
C LEU A 174 18.62 -6.46 11.49
N ALA A 175 18.96 -5.92 12.66
CA ALA A 175 20.20 -6.27 13.38
C ALA A 175 20.22 -7.76 13.79
N ALA A 176 19.05 -8.33 14.11
CA ALA A 176 18.88 -9.76 14.39
C ALA A 176 18.77 -10.62 13.11
N GLY A 177 18.96 -10.04 11.91
CA GLY A 177 18.88 -10.76 10.64
C GLY A 177 17.45 -11.02 10.14
N GLY A 178 16.44 -10.42 10.78
CA GLY A 178 15.04 -10.53 10.42
C GLY A 178 14.66 -9.78 9.15
N ARG A 179 13.38 -9.89 8.76
CA ARG A 179 12.80 -9.24 7.58
C ARG A 179 11.87 -8.12 8.00
N VAL A 180 11.88 -7.03 7.23
CA VAL A 180 11.04 -5.84 7.50
C VAL A 180 10.28 -5.44 6.25
N ILE A 181 8.98 -5.13 6.42
CA ILE A 181 8.18 -4.37 5.47
C ILE A 181 7.98 -2.97 6.06
N SER A 182 8.48 -1.97 5.36
CA SER A 182 8.39 -0.56 5.77
C SER A 182 7.44 0.18 4.84
N ILE A 183 6.24 0.54 5.31
CA ILE A 183 5.26 1.29 4.50
C ILE A 183 5.52 2.77 4.68
N VAL A 184 6.07 3.41 3.66
CA VAL A 184 6.50 4.80 3.71
C VAL A 184 5.40 5.78 3.29
N ALA A 185 5.44 6.99 3.82
CA ALA A 185 4.56 8.11 3.45
C ALA A 185 5.30 9.24 2.73
N ASP A 186 6.60 9.08 2.57
CA ASP A 186 7.51 9.95 1.82
C ASP A 186 7.92 9.29 0.49
N GLU A 187 8.81 9.94 -0.25
CA GLU A 187 9.27 9.45 -1.55
C GLU A 187 9.95 8.08 -1.43
N LEU A 188 9.31 7.06 -1.99
CA LEU A 188 9.85 5.70 -2.06
C LEU A 188 11.17 5.65 -2.84
N SER A 189 11.25 6.44 -3.91
CA SER A 189 12.45 6.53 -4.77
C SER A 189 13.71 6.90 -4.01
N LYS A 190 13.60 7.72 -2.97
CA LYS A 190 14.72 8.18 -2.12
C LYS A 190 15.13 7.19 -1.03
N GLN A 191 14.37 6.13 -0.80
CA GLN A 191 14.74 5.13 0.20
C GLN A 191 15.97 4.35 -0.24
N ALA A 192 16.95 4.22 0.65
CA ALA A 192 18.15 3.44 0.37
C ALA A 192 17.83 1.93 0.46
N ARG A 193 18.20 1.16 -0.57
CA ARG A 193 18.03 -0.29 -0.55
C ARG A 193 18.85 -0.92 0.58
N ARG A 194 18.23 -1.80 1.35
CA ARG A 194 18.86 -2.57 2.43
C ARG A 194 18.46 -4.05 2.30
N ARG A 195 19.36 -4.92 2.69
CA ARG A 195 19.07 -6.36 2.75
C ARG A 195 17.94 -6.61 3.75
N ASN A 196 17.05 -7.54 3.44
CA ASN A 196 15.91 -7.95 4.25
C ASN A 196 14.88 -6.82 4.53
N LEU A 197 14.91 -5.73 3.78
CA LEU A 197 14.01 -4.61 3.93
C LEU A 197 13.28 -4.35 2.61
N LEU A 198 11.97 -4.50 2.65
CA LEU A 198 11.05 -4.13 1.57
C LEU A 198 10.35 -2.83 1.94
N TYR A 199 10.51 -1.81 1.13
CA TYR A 199 9.73 -0.59 1.24
C TYR A 199 8.49 -0.67 0.37
N LEU A 200 7.36 -0.17 0.88
CA LEU A 200 6.10 -0.03 0.16
C LEU A 200 5.58 1.40 0.25
N SER A 201 4.95 1.87 -0.82
CA SER A 201 4.13 3.09 -0.82
C SER A 201 2.78 2.78 -1.47
N GLU A 202 1.68 3.27 -0.91
CA GLU A 202 0.34 3.13 -1.52
C GLU A 202 0.02 4.21 -2.54
N ASP A 203 0.85 5.25 -2.59
CA ASP A 203 0.81 6.28 -3.61
C ASP A 203 1.97 6.10 -4.60
N ASP A 204 2.10 7.02 -5.53
CA ASP A 204 3.19 7.03 -6.51
C ASP A 204 4.58 7.02 -5.82
N PHE A 205 5.57 6.42 -6.47
CA PHE A 205 6.92 6.21 -5.90
C PHE A 205 7.71 7.51 -5.66
N ASP A 206 7.32 8.60 -6.31
CA ASP A 206 7.94 9.92 -6.22
C ASP A 206 7.10 10.95 -5.45
N GLY A 207 6.03 10.50 -4.80
CA GLY A 207 5.15 11.37 -4.02
C GLY A 207 5.81 11.89 -2.74
N ALA A 208 5.81 13.21 -2.52
CA ALA A 208 6.36 13.84 -1.33
C ALA A 208 5.58 13.49 -0.07
N PHE A 209 6.22 13.62 1.10
CA PHE A 209 5.58 13.40 2.39
C PHE A 209 4.36 14.30 2.57
N SER A 210 3.27 13.72 3.08
CA SER A 210 2.17 14.48 3.67
C SER A 210 1.62 13.75 4.89
N THR A 211 1.03 14.52 5.81
CA THR A 211 0.35 13.95 6.98
C THR A 211 -0.81 13.04 6.57
N GLN A 212 -1.54 13.41 5.52
CA GLN A 212 -2.64 12.61 4.99
C GLN A 212 -2.15 11.24 4.51
N ARG A 213 -1.04 11.18 3.76
CA ARG A 213 -0.42 9.92 3.32
C ARG A 213 0.02 9.07 4.52
N ALA A 214 0.63 9.71 5.54
CA ALA A 214 1.05 9.01 6.75
C ALA A 214 -0.13 8.40 7.53
N LEU A 215 -1.25 9.10 7.61
CA LEU A 215 -2.47 8.59 8.26
C LEU A 215 -3.15 7.51 7.42
N SER A 216 -3.24 7.72 6.10
CA SER A 216 -3.86 6.77 5.17
C SER A 216 -3.17 5.41 5.21
N ARG A 217 -1.83 5.38 5.08
CA ARG A 217 -1.05 4.13 5.01
C ARG A 217 -1.08 3.30 6.30
N ASN A 218 -1.47 3.90 7.46
CA ASN A 218 -1.53 3.16 8.72
C ASN A 218 -2.49 1.95 8.64
N ARG A 219 -3.58 2.04 7.88
CA ARG A 219 -4.47 0.89 7.67
C ARG A 219 -3.75 -0.32 7.06
N CYS A 220 -2.79 -0.07 6.16
CA CYS A 220 -2.00 -1.13 5.53
C CYS A 220 -1.03 -1.77 6.53
N ILE A 221 -0.42 -1.00 7.43
CA ILE A 221 0.43 -1.53 8.49
C ILE A 221 -0.37 -2.47 9.39
N HIS A 222 -1.52 -2.00 9.87
CA HIS A 222 -2.40 -2.79 10.72
C HIS A 222 -2.92 -4.05 10.01
N ALA A 223 -3.32 -3.91 8.75
CA ALA A 223 -3.92 -5.02 8.01
C ALA A 223 -2.92 -6.09 7.54
N LEU A 224 -1.63 -5.77 7.38
CA LEU A 224 -0.60 -6.74 7.02
C LEU A 224 -0.18 -7.62 8.22
N GLY A 225 -0.15 -7.08 9.42
CA GLY A 225 0.25 -7.83 10.61
C GLY A 225 -0.82 -8.83 11.05
N ARG A 226 -0.42 -10.05 11.42
CA ARG A 226 -1.31 -11.00 12.10
C ARG A 226 -1.73 -10.51 13.47
N MET A 227 -0.89 -9.72 14.11
CA MET A 227 -1.08 -9.00 15.37
C MET A 227 -0.41 -7.64 15.25
N VAL A 228 -0.96 -6.65 15.92
CA VAL A 228 -0.41 -5.29 16.00
C VAL A 228 0.02 -5.01 17.42
N PHE A 229 1.29 -4.69 17.60
CA PHE A 229 1.85 -4.21 18.85
C PHE A 229 1.84 -2.68 18.87
N VAL A 230 1.35 -2.09 19.97
CA VAL A 230 1.31 -0.63 20.15
C VAL A 230 2.30 -0.25 21.24
N ALA A 231 3.47 0.25 20.83
CA ALA A 231 4.53 0.59 21.79
C ALA A 231 4.19 1.80 22.69
N GLN A 232 3.55 2.81 22.13
CA GLN A 232 3.09 3.98 22.84
C GLN A 232 2.07 4.74 22.00
N SER A 233 1.01 5.23 22.61
CA SER A 233 0.01 6.09 21.96
C SER A 233 -0.48 7.14 22.94
N ASP A 234 -0.73 8.34 22.44
CA ASP A 234 -1.38 9.39 23.21
C ASP A 234 -2.90 9.18 23.13
N PHE A 235 -3.58 9.31 24.27
CA PHE A 235 -5.02 9.12 24.35
C PHE A 235 -5.78 10.20 23.55
N GLY A 236 -6.66 9.78 22.68
CA GLY A 236 -7.59 10.66 21.96
C GLY A 236 -6.98 11.38 20.75
N HIS A 237 -5.67 11.32 20.51
CA HIS A 237 -5.04 12.04 19.39
C HIS A 237 -3.81 11.35 18.81
N GLY A 238 -3.41 11.80 17.61
CA GLY A 238 -2.23 11.31 16.91
C GLY A 238 -2.48 10.11 16.00
N GLY A 239 -1.54 9.87 15.08
CA GLY A 239 -1.68 8.85 14.05
C GLY A 239 -1.72 7.41 14.57
N THR A 240 -1.02 7.13 15.68
CA THR A 240 -1.05 5.82 16.34
C THR A 240 -2.43 5.54 16.93
N TRP A 241 -3.01 6.53 17.65
CA TRP A 241 -4.35 6.44 18.20
C TRP A 241 -5.40 6.21 17.10
N ASP A 242 -5.43 7.10 16.10
CA ASP A 242 -6.39 7.04 14.99
C ASP A 242 -6.33 5.69 14.26
N GLY A 243 -5.11 5.22 13.92
CA GLY A 243 -4.91 3.93 13.25
C GLY A 243 -5.35 2.74 14.10
N THR A 244 -5.04 2.75 15.41
CA THR A 244 -5.39 1.67 16.33
C THR A 244 -6.90 1.61 16.57
N VAL A 245 -7.56 2.76 16.78
CA VAL A 245 -9.02 2.84 16.95
C VAL A 245 -9.74 2.34 15.68
N LYS A 246 -9.27 2.73 14.49
CA LYS A 246 -9.81 2.21 13.23
C LYS A 246 -9.62 0.70 13.11
N ASN A 247 -8.42 0.18 13.46
CA ASN A 247 -8.18 -1.25 13.46
C ASN A 247 -9.16 -2.00 14.37
N LEU A 248 -9.35 -1.54 15.60
CA LEU A 248 -10.30 -2.14 16.54
C LEU A 248 -11.75 -2.05 16.04
N ARG A 249 -12.14 -0.92 15.46
CA ARG A 249 -13.48 -0.71 14.91
C ARG A 249 -13.79 -1.63 13.72
N PHE A 250 -12.84 -1.83 12.84
CA PHE A 250 -13.02 -2.62 11.61
C PHE A 250 -12.55 -4.08 11.75
N GLY A 251 -11.90 -4.43 12.84
CA GLY A 251 -11.45 -5.80 13.11
C GLY A 251 -10.38 -6.30 12.15
N TRP A 252 -9.47 -5.43 11.69
CA TRP A 252 -8.46 -5.86 10.72
C TRP A 252 -7.49 -6.87 11.31
N SER A 253 -6.99 -6.64 12.51
CA SER A 253 -6.10 -7.55 13.24
C SER A 253 -6.16 -7.36 14.75
N PRO A 254 -5.86 -8.40 15.56
CA PRO A 254 -5.72 -8.28 17.00
C PRO A 254 -4.69 -7.22 17.38
N VAL A 255 -4.91 -6.54 18.52
CA VAL A 255 -4.02 -5.49 19.06
C VAL A 255 -3.54 -5.94 20.44
N ALA A 256 -2.24 -5.75 20.71
CA ALA A 256 -1.58 -5.96 21.99
C ALA A 256 -0.76 -4.73 22.41
#